data_8d001b6027ec903829a205de8b933ea6
#
_entry.id   8d001b6027ec903829a205de8b933ea6
#
_cell.length_a   1.000
_cell.length_b   1.000
_cell.length_c   1.000
_cell.angle_alpha   90.00
_cell.angle_beta   90.00
_cell.angle_gamma   90.00
#
_symmetry.space_group_name_H-M   'P 1'
#
loop_
_entity.id
_entity.type
_entity.pdbx_description
1 polymer ?
#
loop_
_entity_poly.entity_id
_entity_poly.type
_entity_poly.pdbx_seq_one_letter_code
_entity_poly.pdbx_strand_id
1 'polypeptide(L)'
;DDRDIFEGESISFKFRVACGKGTYIRTLSCMIGEQLGFPAHMSKLVRSRSARFTLDDAISLEELTELAGKGEVQEVLRPIEEGIVDLPRISVSAALAGRVQNGAVLTVRDLMAEGVKSPFAVLDEQEKLLAVYQHHPEKKGLCKPVKVIPNV
;
A
#
# COMPACT_ATOMS: atom_id res chain seq x y z
N ASP A 1 2.96 23.97 -18.83
CA ASP A 1 1.86 24.24 -19.74
C ASP A 1 0.62 23.50 -19.24
N ASP A 2 -0.48 24.24 -18.98
CA ASP A 2 -1.71 23.72 -18.38
C ASP A 2 -2.68 23.11 -19.41
N ARG A 3 -2.31 23.13 -20.70
CA ARG A 3 -3.13 22.49 -21.75
C ARG A 3 -3.14 20.98 -21.60
N ASP A 4 -4.29 20.38 -21.81
CA ASP A 4 -4.46 18.93 -21.82
C ASP A 4 -4.26 18.27 -23.19
N ILE A 5 -4.27 19.07 -24.29
CA ILE A 5 -4.06 18.64 -25.66
C ILE A 5 -2.99 19.53 -26.31
N PHE A 6 -2.02 18.91 -26.97
CA PHE A 6 -0.91 19.52 -27.66
C PHE A 6 -0.90 19.06 -29.10
N GLU A 7 -0.95 19.98 -30.06
CA GLU A 7 -0.94 19.72 -31.49
C GLU A 7 0.41 20.13 -32.10
N GLY A 8 0.84 19.41 -33.13
CA GLY A 8 2.08 19.59 -33.85
C GLY A 8 2.25 18.50 -34.90
N GLU A 9 3.45 17.99 -35.12
CA GLU A 9 3.69 16.80 -35.93
C GLU A 9 3.06 15.53 -35.34
N SER A 10 2.75 15.57 -34.06
CA SER A 10 2.02 14.52 -33.32
C SER A 10 1.01 15.16 -32.37
N ILE A 11 -0.05 14.44 -32.07
CA ILE A 11 -1.05 14.83 -31.07
C ILE A 11 -0.66 14.22 -29.72
N SER A 12 -0.62 15.03 -28.68
CA SER A 12 -0.44 14.58 -27.31
C SER A 12 -1.59 15.06 -26.44
N PHE A 13 -2.04 14.20 -25.53
CA PHE A 13 -3.06 14.60 -24.56
C PHE A 13 -2.71 14.06 -23.17
N LYS A 14 -3.15 14.77 -22.15
CA LYS A 14 -2.97 14.42 -20.74
C LYS A 14 -4.28 13.89 -20.18
N PHE A 15 -4.22 12.76 -19.47
CA PHE A 15 -5.38 12.19 -18.80
C PHE A 15 -5.00 11.66 -17.43
N ARG A 16 -6.00 11.56 -16.55
CA ARG A 16 -5.87 10.94 -15.25
C ARG A 16 -6.62 9.61 -15.24
N VAL A 17 -5.97 8.58 -14.72
CA VAL A 17 -6.57 7.24 -14.61
C VAL A 17 -6.48 6.74 -13.17
N ALA A 18 -7.58 6.18 -12.66
CA ALA A 18 -7.59 5.39 -11.44
C ALA A 18 -7.62 3.91 -11.83
N CYS A 19 -6.66 3.14 -11.33
CA CYS A 19 -6.51 1.73 -11.71
C CYS A 19 -6.08 0.89 -10.50
N GLY A 20 -6.34 -0.40 -10.57
CA GLY A 20 -5.93 -1.37 -9.58
C GLY A 20 -4.50 -1.88 -9.78
N LYS A 21 -4.09 -2.79 -8.87
CA LYS A 21 -2.81 -3.50 -8.97
C LYS A 21 -2.73 -4.29 -10.29
N GLY A 22 -1.58 -4.23 -10.94
CA GLY A 22 -1.31 -4.98 -12.17
C GLY A 22 -1.65 -4.24 -13.47
N THR A 23 -2.23 -3.05 -13.43
CA THR A 23 -2.47 -2.24 -14.62
C THR A 23 -1.17 -1.58 -15.09
N TYR A 24 -0.75 -1.91 -16.30
CA TYR A 24 0.42 -1.32 -16.93
C TYR A 24 0.01 -0.09 -17.76
N ILE A 25 0.33 1.10 -17.29
CA ILE A 25 -0.09 2.36 -17.95
C ILE A 25 0.53 2.53 -19.34
N ARG A 26 1.74 2.02 -19.55
CA ARG A 26 2.35 1.96 -20.89
C ARG A 26 1.48 1.19 -21.88
N THR A 27 1.05 0.00 -21.50
CA THR A 27 0.17 -0.83 -22.31
C THR A 27 -1.17 -0.16 -22.56
N LEU A 28 -1.74 0.47 -21.51
CA LEU A 28 -2.99 1.22 -21.66
C LEU A 28 -2.87 2.34 -22.70
N SER A 29 -1.75 3.07 -22.73
CA SER A 29 -1.52 4.12 -23.72
C SER A 29 -1.49 3.57 -25.15
N CYS A 30 -0.83 2.43 -25.38
CA CYS A 30 -0.83 1.76 -26.68
C CYS A 30 -2.25 1.30 -27.08
N MET A 31 -2.98 0.69 -26.14
CA MET A 31 -4.36 0.23 -26.38
C MET A 31 -5.30 1.39 -26.75
N ILE A 32 -5.15 2.56 -26.10
CA ILE A 32 -5.93 3.76 -26.45
C ILE A 32 -5.61 4.18 -27.89
N GLY A 33 -4.32 4.22 -28.26
CA GLY A 33 -3.92 4.55 -29.62
C GLY A 33 -4.50 3.58 -30.65
N GLU A 34 -4.40 2.28 -30.42
CA GLU A 34 -4.97 1.24 -31.29
C GLU A 34 -6.48 1.44 -31.48
N GLN A 35 -7.22 1.74 -30.42
CA GLN A 35 -8.66 2.01 -30.50
C GLN A 35 -8.99 3.29 -31.30
N LEU A 36 -8.10 4.25 -31.31
CA LEU A 36 -8.23 5.49 -32.09
C LEU A 36 -7.70 5.34 -33.52
N GLY A 37 -7.08 4.21 -33.89
CA GLY A 37 -6.50 3.94 -35.18
C GLY A 37 -5.12 4.57 -35.41
N PHE A 38 -4.40 4.94 -34.35
CA PHE A 38 -3.09 5.56 -34.41
C PHE A 38 -2.06 4.85 -33.52
N PRO A 39 -0.79 4.76 -33.93
CA PRO A 39 0.26 4.33 -33.03
C PRO A 39 0.43 5.36 -31.87
N ALA A 40 0.49 4.86 -30.64
CA ALA A 40 0.63 5.71 -29.47
C ALA A 40 1.62 5.14 -28.44
N HIS A 41 2.18 6.03 -27.65
CA HIS A 41 3.06 5.67 -26.54
C HIS A 41 2.89 6.65 -25.38
N MET A 42 3.30 6.22 -24.19
CA MET A 42 3.34 7.06 -23.00
C MET A 42 4.61 7.92 -23.01
N SER A 43 4.46 9.25 -23.08
CA SER A 43 5.59 10.19 -23.02
C SER A 43 5.98 10.57 -21.59
N LYS A 44 5.00 10.65 -20.68
CA LYS A 44 5.23 11.04 -19.29
C LYS A 44 4.23 10.33 -18.37
N LEU A 45 4.69 9.96 -17.18
CA LEU A 45 3.83 9.40 -16.13
C LEU A 45 4.16 10.05 -14.80
N VAL A 46 3.13 10.45 -14.08
CA VAL A 46 3.23 10.89 -12.68
C VAL A 46 2.22 10.08 -11.87
N ARG A 47 2.69 9.38 -10.86
CA ARG A 47 1.81 8.72 -9.89
C ARG A 47 1.40 9.74 -8.84
N SER A 48 0.17 10.24 -8.93
CA SER A 48 -0.34 11.25 -8.01
C SER A 48 -0.88 10.68 -6.70
N ARG A 49 -1.15 9.35 -6.66
CA ARG A 49 -1.66 8.68 -5.46
C ARG A 49 -1.30 7.20 -5.45
N SER A 50 -1.05 6.66 -4.25
CA SER A 50 -0.89 5.22 -4.00
C SER A 50 -1.59 4.89 -2.68
N ALA A 51 -2.66 4.09 -2.72
CA ALA A 51 -3.57 3.88 -1.59
C ALA A 51 -4.04 5.23 -1.02
N ARG A 52 -3.82 5.50 0.26
CA ARG A 52 -4.16 6.77 0.90
C ARG A 52 -3.14 7.90 0.65
N PHE A 53 -1.90 7.56 0.28
CA PHE A 53 -0.83 8.54 0.14
C PHE A 53 -0.94 9.31 -1.18
N THR A 54 -0.80 10.62 -1.11
CA THR A 54 -0.82 11.57 -2.23
C THR A 54 0.56 12.17 -2.45
N LEU A 55 0.71 13.06 -3.43
CA LEU A 55 1.96 13.79 -3.63
C LEU A 55 2.27 14.74 -2.47
N ASP A 56 1.25 15.25 -1.78
CA ASP A 56 1.44 16.13 -0.61
C ASP A 56 2.01 15.36 0.60
N ASP A 57 1.89 14.04 0.60
CA ASP A 57 2.48 13.16 1.61
C ASP A 57 3.90 12.70 1.26
N ALA A 58 4.37 13.02 0.05
CA ALA A 58 5.65 12.54 -0.46
C ALA A 58 6.79 13.50 -0.10
N ILE A 59 7.95 12.91 0.11
CA ILE A 59 9.23 13.63 0.28
C ILE A 59 10.13 13.31 -0.93
N SER A 60 10.92 14.27 -1.40
CA SER A 60 11.88 14.05 -2.47
C SER A 60 13.09 13.25 -1.98
N LEU A 61 13.81 12.60 -2.90
CA LEU A 61 15.05 11.90 -2.55
C LEU A 61 16.14 12.88 -2.10
N GLU A 62 16.16 14.06 -2.67
CA GLU A 62 17.07 15.15 -2.32
C GLU A 62 16.85 15.57 -0.86
N GLU A 63 15.62 15.88 -0.50
CA GLU A 63 15.23 16.27 0.87
C GLU A 63 15.52 15.14 1.88
N LEU A 64 15.20 13.88 1.52
CA LEU A 64 15.52 12.74 2.36
C LEU A 64 17.03 12.59 2.58
N THR A 65 17.84 12.85 1.55
CA THR A 65 19.30 12.79 1.63
C THR A 65 19.85 13.87 2.55
N GLU A 66 19.30 15.10 2.50
CA GLU A 66 19.68 16.19 3.39
C GLU A 66 19.36 15.89 4.85
N LEU A 67 18.13 15.36 5.13
CA LEU A 67 17.73 14.96 6.47
C LEU A 67 18.58 13.80 7.00
N ALA A 68 18.93 12.85 6.13
CA ALA A 68 19.85 11.76 6.51
C ALA A 68 21.23 12.27 6.91
N GLY A 69 21.77 13.25 6.18
CA GLY A 69 23.04 13.89 6.52
C GLY A 69 23.02 14.64 7.86
N LYS A 70 21.85 15.12 8.29
CA LYS A 70 21.63 15.78 9.59
C LYS A 70 21.25 14.82 10.73
N GLY A 71 20.93 13.55 10.43
CA GLY A 71 20.42 12.59 11.39
C GLY A 71 18.94 12.79 11.75
N GLU A 72 18.17 13.54 10.94
CA GLU A 72 16.79 13.99 11.18
C GLU A 72 15.75 13.16 10.41
N VAL A 73 16.11 12.00 9.86
CA VAL A 73 15.20 11.15 9.07
C VAL A 73 13.91 10.79 9.83
N GLN A 74 13.99 10.66 11.15
CA GLN A 74 12.85 10.31 12.01
C GLN A 74 11.70 11.33 11.92
N GLU A 75 11.98 12.59 11.58
CA GLU A 75 10.98 13.65 11.49
C GLU A 75 10.01 13.47 10.31
N VAL A 76 10.44 12.74 9.28
CA VAL A 76 9.64 12.50 8.08
C VAL A 76 9.09 11.07 7.98
N LEU A 77 9.51 10.18 8.88
CA LEU A 77 8.96 8.82 8.92
C LEU A 77 7.54 8.84 9.49
N ARG A 78 6.67 8.10 8.84
CA ARG A 78 5.29 7.89 9.28
C ARG A 78 5.12 6.53 9.94
N PRO A 79 4.20 6.39 10.92
CA PRO A 79 3.87 5.11 11.51
C PRO A 79 3.43 4.11 10.44
N ILE A 80 3.90 2.86 10.56
CA ILE A 80 3.56 1.79 9.61
C ILE A 80 2.04 1.52 9.57
N GLU A 81 1.35 1.81 10.66
CA GLU A 81 -0.10 1.69 10.81
C GLU A 81 -0.87 2.55 9.81
N GLU A 82 -0.27 3.66 9.36
CA GLU A 82 -0.85 4.49 8.32
C GLU A 82 -0.93 3.80 6.96
N GLY A 83 -0.03 2.85 6.69
CA GLY A 83 0.00 2.09 5.44
C GLY A 83 -1.07 0.99 5.35
N ILE A 84 -1.76 0.69 6.45
CA ILE A 84 -2.69 -0.44 6.56
C ILE A 84 -4.10 -0.04 7.04
N VAL A 85 -4.45 1.23 6.94
CA VAL A 85 -5.75 1.76 7.44
C VAL A 85 -6.97 1.09 6.81
N ASP A 86 -6.82 0.54 5.61
CA ASP A 86 -7.90 -0.16 4.90
C ASP A 86 -8.12 -1.61 5.38
N LEU A 87 -7.24 -2.13 6.23
CA LEU A 87 -7.38 -3.47 6.78
C LEU A 87 -8.28 -3.46 8.02
N PRO A 88 -9.15 -4.47 8.18
CA PRO A 88 -9.81 -4.71 9.45
C PRO A 88 -8.77 -4.83 10.57
N ARG A 89 -9.08 -4.31 11.76
CA ARG A 89 -8.16 -4.29 12.91
C ARG A 89 -8.67 -5.19 14.01
N ILE A 90 -7.77 -5.93 14.63
CA ILE A 90 -8.02 -6.78 15.80
C ILE A 90 -6.97 -6.45 16.84
N SER A 91 -7.40 -6.02 18.02
CA SER A 91 -6.51 -5.81 19.17
C SER A 91 -6.43 -7.08 19.99
N VAL A 92 -5.22 -7.42 20.43
CA VAL A 92 -4.95 -8.62 21.23
C VAL A 92 -4.32 -8.26 22.57
N SER A 93 -4.58 -9.09 23.57
CA SER A 93 -3.96 -8.94 24.90
C SER A 93 -2.45 -9.16 24.85
N ALA A 94 -1.74 -8.64 25.86
CA ALA A 94 -0.29 -8.83 26.02
C ALA A 94 0.12 -10.31 26.00
N ALA A 95 -0.71 -11.19 26.58
CA ALA A 95 -0.47 -12.64 26.59
C ALA A 95 -0.47 -13.25 25.18
N LEU A 96 -1.31 -12.74 24.27
CA LEU A 96 -1.39 -13.22 22.89
C LEU A 96 -0.38 -12.50 21.98
N ALA A 97 -0.03 -11.26 22.28
CA ALA A 97 0.89 -10.44 21.50
C ALA A 97 2.23 -11.14 21.23
N GLY A 98 2.82 -11.77 22.27
CA GLY A 98 4.08 -12.54 22.11
C GLY A 98 3.96 -13.70 21.11
N ARG A 99 2.83 -14.39 21.08
CA ARG A 99 2.58 -15.46 20.10
C ARG A 99 2.43 -14.92 18.68
N VAL A 100 1.76 -13.77 18.54
CA VAL A 100 1.60 -13.05 17.26
C VAL A 100 2.95 -12.61 16.74
N GLN A 101 3.80 -12.01 17.56
CA GLN A 101 5.14 -11.56 17.21
C GLN A 101 6.07 -12.71 16.80
N ASN A 102 5.87 -13.88 17.35
CA ASN A 102 6.60 -15.10 16.94
C ASN A 102 6.01 -15.77 15.68
N GLY A 103 5.00 -15.18 15.07
CA GLY A 103 4.39 -15.70 13.84
C GLY A 103 3.60 -16.99 14.03
N ALA A 104 3.04 -17.21 15.21
CA ALA A 104 2.27 -18.42 15.50
C ALA A 104 1.02 -18.52 14.63
N VAL A 105 0.68 -19.73 14.19
CA VAL A 105 -0.66 -20.05 13.68
C VAL A 105 -1.61 -20.07 14.88
N LEU A 106 -2.68 -19.28 14.80
CA LEU A 106 -3.64 -19.07 15.88
C LEU A 106 -5.04 -19.48 15.43
N THR A 107 -5.93 -19.78 16.37
CA THR A 107 -7.31 -20.06 16.02
C THR A 107 -8.06 -18.76 15.72
N VAL A 108 -9.09 -18.85 14.88
CA VAL A 108 -10.00 -17.73 14.60
C VAL A 108 -10.62 -17.23 15.91
N ARG A 109 -10.89 -18.13 16.85
CA ARG A 109 -11.44 -17.81 18.17
C ARG A 109 -10.44 -17.03 19.04
N ASP A 110 -9.16 -17.45 19.09
CA ASP A 110 -8.13 -16.72 19.87
C ASP A 110 -7.98 -15.29 19.40
N LEU A 111 -8.09 -15.06 18.08
CA LEU A 111 -8.01 -13.73 17.48
C LEU A 111 -9.35 -12.99 17.41
N MET A 112 -10.46 -13.62 17.83
CA MET A 112 -11.81 -13.08 17.63
C MET A 112 -12.08 -12.65 16.19
N ALA A 113 -11.57 -13.43 15.23
CA ALA A 113 -11.58 -13.11 13.81
C ALA A 113 -12.76 -13.75 13.05
N GLU A 114 -13.82 -14.20 13.75
CA GLU A 114 -15.03 -14.73 13.13
C GLU A 114 -15.69 -13.66 12.24
N GLY A 115 -15.82 -13.98 10.95
CA GLY A 115 -16.41 -13.08 9.96
C GLY A 115 -15.56 -11.89 9.55
N VAL A 116 -14.36 -11.74 10.09
CA VAL A 116 -13.41 -10.68 9.71
C VAL A 116 -12.85 -10.96 8.33
N LYS A 117 -12.89 -9.96 7.45
CA LYS A 117 -12.36 -10.07 6.08
C LYS A 117 -10.83 -10.16 6.10
N SER A 118 -10.27 -11.12 5.36
CA SER A 118 -8.82 -11.26 5.17
C SER A 118 -8.28 -10.41 4.01
N PRO A 119 -7.05 -9.89 4.12
CA PRO A 119 -6.21 -9.89 5.32
C PRO A 119 -6.68 -8.88 6.36
N PHE A 120 -6.20 -9.00 7.60
CA PHE A 120 -6.49 -8.09 8.72
C PHE A 120 -5.24 -7.80 9.54
N ALA A 121 -5.21 -6.62 10.17
CA ALA A 121 -4.14 -6.18 11.05
C ALA A 121 -4.37 -6.68 12.47
N VAL A 122 -3.33 -7.16 13.13
CA VAL A 122 -3.32 -7.53 14.54
C VAL A 122 -2.45 -6.54 15.30
N LEU A 123 -3.04 -5.86 16.28
CA LEU A 123 -2.42 -4.81 17.07
C LEU A 123 -2.36 -5.23 18.54
N ASP A 124 -1.46 -4.60 19.30
CA ASP A 124 -1.48 -4.69 20.75
C ASP A 124 -2.51 -3.74 21.39
N GLU A 125 -2.53 -3.70 22.73
CA GLU A 125 -3.42 -2.83 23.50
C GLU A 125 -3.08 -1.34 23.36
N GLN A 126 -1.90 -0.99 22.86
CA GLN A 126 -1.44 0.36 22.57
C GLN A 126 -1.63 0.76 21.09
N GLU A 127 -2.40 -0.04 20.34
CA GLU A 127 -2.64 0.14 18.90
C GLU A 127 -1.39 0.02 18.00
N LYS A 128 -0.28 -0.52 18.52
CA LYS A 128 0.91 -0.81 17.74
C LYS A 128 0.71 -2.06 16.88
N LEU A 129 1.06 -1.99 15.60
CA LEU A 129 0.96 -3.12 14.70
C LEU A 129 1.96 -4.22 15.04
N LEU A 130 1.45 -5.41 15.31
CA LEU A 130 2.25 -6.61 15.55
C LEU A 130 2.44 -7.45 14.30
N ALA A 131 1.36 -7.63 13.53
CA ALA A 131 1.38 -8.46 12.34
C ALA A 131 0.15 -8.22 11.46
N VAL A 132 0.26 -8.65 10.21
CA VAL A 132 -0.90 -8.85 9.32
C VAL A 132 -1.17 -10.34 9.23
N TYR A 133 -2.41 -10.73 9.48
CA TYR A 133 -2.88 -12.11 9.43
C TYR A 133 -3.91 -12.33 8.33
N GLN A 134 -4.12 -13.59 7.99
CA GLN A 134 -5.22 -14.02 7.12
C GLN A 134 -5.79 -15.35 7.61
N HIS A 135 -7.01 -15.66 7.23
CA HIS A 135 -7.54 -17.02 7.41
C HIS A 135 -6.65 -18.03 6.68
N HIS A 136 -6.44 -19.19 7.30
CA HIS A 136 -5.59 -20.22 6.71
C HIS A 136 -6.30 -20.79 5.46
N PRO A 137 -5.64 -20.85 4.29
CA PRO A 137 -6.29 -21.26 3.05
C PRO A 137 -6.79 -22.72 3.06
N GLU A 138 -6.08 -23.58 3.79
CA GLU A 138 -6.37 -25.04 3.80
C GLU A 138 -6.97 -25.53 5.14
N LYS A 139 -6.67 -24.85 6.26
CA LYS A 139 -7.07 -25.30 7.59
C LYS A 139 -8.16 -24.40 8.14
N LYS A 140 -9.42 -24.85 8.05
CA LYS A 140 -10.56 -24.11 8.60
C LYS A 140 -10.39 -23.84 10.10
N GLY A 141 -10.83 -22.66 10.54
CA GLY A 141 -10.78 -22.24 11.93
C GLY A 141 -9.39 -21.76 12.42
N LEU A 142 -8.40 -21.71 11.53
CA LEU A 142 -7.07 -21.18 11.83
C LEU A 142 -6.78 -19.90 11.04
N CYS A 143 -5.90 -19.08 11.61
CA CYS A 143 -5.31 -17.90 10.99
C CYS A 143 -3.79 -18.05 10.97
N LYS A 144 -3.15 -17.58 9.91
CA LYS A 144 -1.70 -17.55 9.77
C LYS A 144 -1.20 -16.15 9.47
N PRO A 145 0.04 -15.80 9.88
CA PRO A 145 0.62 -14.52 9.51
C PRO A 145 0.89 -14.44 8.01
N VAL A 146 0.63 -13.27 7.45
CA VAL A 146 1.08 -12.84 6.14
C VAL A 146 2.43 -12.13 6.30
N LYS A 147 2.52 -11.28 7.33
CA LYS A 147 3.72 -10.54 7.69
C LYS A 147 3.72 -10.27 9.20
N VAL A 148 4.82 -10.57 9.86
CA VAL A 148 5.10 -10.15 11.24
C VAL A 148 5.96 -8.88 11.17
N ILE A 149 5.67 -7.92 12.05
CA ILE A 149 6.42 -6.67 12.18
C ILE A 149 7.43 -6.87 13.31
N PRO A 150 8.73 -6.75 13.03
CA PRO A 150 9.75 -6.85 14.09
C PRO A 150 9.58 -5.73 15.12
N ASN A 151 9.78 -6.05 16.40
CA ASN A 151 10.01 -5.01 17.39
C ASN A 151 11.39 -4.40 17.13
N VAL A 152 11.40 -3.14 16.75
CA VAL A 152 12.62 -2.32 16.68
C VAL A 152 12.73 -1.55 17.97
#